data_b628620532b823f97f6dc4c3504b8e4a
#
_entry.id   b628620532b823f97f6dc4c3504b8e4a
#
_cell.length_a   1.000
_cell.length_b   1.000
_cell.length_c   1.000
_cell.angle_alpha   90.00
_cell.angle_beta   90.00
_cell.angle_gamma   90.00
#
_symmetry.space_group_name_H-M   'P 1'
#
loop_
_entity.id
_entity.type
_entity.pdbx_description
1 polymer ?
#
loop_
_entity_poly.entity_id
_entity_poly.type
_entity_poly.pdbx_seq_one_letter_code
_entity_poly.pdbx_strand_id
1 'polypeptide(L)'
;MYAAAVILDPTRRVNGLADSKILTAERREVLTARVKERAVAWAVAWASVEEIDRFNIFRASLLAMRRAVEALAVAPEEAWIDGQHCPQLPCRARAIVDGDARHKMISAASILAKTERDAEMTRLHQRFPAYGFDRHKGYATAEHLDRLGRLGPCEIHRRSFYPVGVFQKDLFADGWSAMAESLRARSYRLLCEAKKLCATAGLRLADFEREHRRLKREYADVLAAKDASGHVELVNALLREARARRQKA
;
A
#
# COMPACT_ATOMS: atom_id res chain seq x y z
N MET A 1 -7.65 -3.83 -3.98
CA MET A 1 -6.29 -4.18 -4.50
C MET A 1 -6.38 -4.32 -6.00
N TYR A 2 -5.50 -3.65 -6.77
CA TYR A 2 -5.54 -3.70 -8.25
C TYR A 2 -4.37 -4.53 -8.76
N ALA A 3 -4.59 -5.29 -9.82
CA ALA A 3 -3.60 -6.01 -10.60
C ALA A 3 -3.91 -5.86 -12.09
N ALA A 4 -2.91 -6.06 -12.94
CA ALA A 4 -3.09 -6.08 -14.39
C ALA A 4 -2.29 -7.23 -15.00
N ALA A 5 -2.70 -7.65 -16.18
CA ALA A 5 -1.99 -8.57 -17.04
C ALA A 5 -1.81 -7.96 -18.43
N VAL A 6 -0.67 -8.20 -19.06
CA VAL A 6 -0.33 -7.63 -20.38
C VAL A 6 0.41 -8.65 -21.22
N ILE A 7 -0.03 -8.82 -22.47
CA ILE A 7 0.71 -9.53 -23.52
C ILE A 7 1.20 -8.47 -24.49
N LEU A 8 2.51 -8.19 -24.47
CA LEU A 8 3.11 -7.20 -25.37
C LEU A 8 3.27 -7.76 -26.79
N ASP A 9 3.03 -6.92 -27.79
CA ASP A 9 3.33 -7.24 -29.18
C ASP A 9 4.84 -6.98 -29.44
N PRO A 10 5.61 -7.99 -29.85
CA PRO A 10 7.02 -7.84 -30.15
C PRO A 10 7.30 -6.90 -31.32
N THR A 11 6.33 -6.71 -32.22
CA THR A 11 6.45 -5.85 -33.42
C THR A 11 6.08 -4.40 -33.11
N ARG A 12 5.26 -4.15 -32.07
CA ARG A 12 4.78 -2.81 -31.68
C ARG A 12 5.36 -2.37 -30.33
N ARG A 13 6.66 -2.11 -30.30
CA ARG A 13 7.40 -1.81 -29.07
C ARG A 13 6.84 -0.63 -28.29
N VAL A 14 6.73 -0.76 -26.97
CA VAL A 14 6.44 0.34 -26.03
C VAL A 14 7.74 0.74 -25.34
N ASN A 15 8.29 1.88 -25.72
CA ASN A 15 9.53 2.42 -25.15
C ASN A 15 9.25 3.22 -23.87
N GLY A 16 10.19 3.17 -22.91
CA GLY A 16 10.12 3.93 -21.66
C GLY A 16 9.42 3.22 -20.52
N LEU A 17 9.09 1.93 -20.68
CA LEU A 17 8.59 1.09 -19.57
C LEU A 17 9.68 0.94 -18.52
N ALA A 18 9.32 1.21 -17.26
CA ALA A 18 10.16 1.13 -16.07
C ALA A 18 9.29 0.84 -14.84
N ASP A 19 9.90 0.66 -13.67
CA ASP A 19 9.17 0.54 -12.41
C ASP A 19 8.18 1.71 -12.25
N SER A 20 6.92 1.39 -12.01
CA SER A 20 5.83 2.36 -11.92
C SER A 20 6.01 3.38 -10.78
N LYS A 21 6.84 3.07 -9.79
CA LYS A 21 7.09 3.91 -8.61
C LYS A 21 8.06 5.06 -8.90
N ILE A 22 8.95 4.89 -9.89
CA ILE A 22 9.92 5.94 -10.30
C ILE A 22 9.36 6.85 -11.39
N LEU A 23 8.24 6.50 -12.01
CA LEU A 23 7.59 7.29 -13.05
C LEU A 23 6.65 8.33 -12.44
N THR A 24 6.59 9.54 -13.04
CA THR A 24 5.58 10.54 -12.71
C THR A 24 4.18 10.08 -13.11
N ALA A 25 3.13 10.67 -12.55
CA ALA A 25 1.74 10.34 -12.89
C ALA A 25 1.46 10.52 -14.39
N GLU A 26 1.86 11.66 -14.95
CA GLU A 26 1.69 12.02 -16.37
C GLU A 26 2.42 11.00 -17.27
N ARG A 27 3.63 10.59 -16.87
CA ARG A 27 4.38 9.59 -17.63
C ARG A 27 3.71 8.23 -17.61
N ARG A 28 3.14 7.82 -16.44
CA ARG A 28 2.37 6.59 -16.35
C ARG A 28 1.12 6.62 -17.23
N GLU A 29 0.39 7.74 -17.29
CA GLU A 29 -0.79 7.90 -18.15
C GLU A 29 -0.44 7.74 -19.63
N VAL A 30 0.61 8.41 -20.08
CA VAL A 30 1.10 8.28 -21.47
C VAL A 30 1.49 6.85 -21.80
N LEU A 31 2.20 6.17 -20.87
CA LEU A 31 2.62 4.78 -21.08
C LEU A 31 1.42 3.83 -21.04
N THR A 32 0.45 4.07 -20.15
CA THR A 32 -0.81 3.32 -20.08
C THR A 32 -1.56 3.37 -21.41
N ALA A 33 -1.72 4.57 -22.02
CA ALA A 33 -2.36 4.71 -23.32
C ALA A 33 -1.61 3.93 -24.41
N ARG A 34 -0.27 4.01 -24.43
CA ARG A 34 0.56 3.28 -25.40
C ARG A 34 0.50 1.76 -25.22
N VAL A 35 0.47 1.28 -23.97
CA VAL A 35 0.31 -0.16 -23.68
C VAL A 35 -1.05 -0.64 -24.17
N LYS A 36 -2.13 0.07 -23.83
CA LYS A 36 -3.49 -0.28 -24.27
C LYS A 36 -3.64 -0.28 -25.79
N GLU A 37 -2.97 0.62 -26.50
CA GLU A 37 -2.99 0.70 -27.96
C GLU A 37 -2.17 -0.39 -28.65
N ARG A 38 -1.01 -0.79 -28.04
CA ARG A 38 0.02 -1.59 -28.73
C ARG A 38 0.12 -3.03 -28.26
N ALA A 39 -0.42 -3.36 -27.08
CA ALA A 39 -0.40 -4.73 -26.57
C ALA A 39 -1.31 -5.64 -27.41
N VAL A 40 -0.95 -6.91 -27.50
CA VAL A 40 -1.81 -7.98 -28.06
C VAL A 40 -3.07 -8.14 -27.21
N ALA A 41 -2.89 -8.15 -25.89
CA ALA A 41 -3.98 -8.19 -24.92
C ALA A 41 -3.55 -7.52 -23.60
N TRP A 42 -4.51 -6.94 -22.93
CA TRP A 42 -4.33 -6.41 -21.57
C TRP A 42 -5.64 -6.52 -20.80
N ALA A 43 -5.53 -6.68 -19.49
CA ALA A 43 -6.67 -6.65 -18.58
C ALA A 43 -6.26 -6.06 -17.25
N VAL A 44 -7.22 -5.43 -16.57
CA VAL A 44 -7.07 -4.94 -15.21
C VAL A 44 -8.18 -5.55 -14.37
N ALA A 45 -7.82 -6.05 -13.20
CA ALA A 45 -8.77 -6.61 -12.25
C ALA A 45 -8.42 -6.16 -10.82
N TRP A 46 -9.36 -6.35 -9.92
CA TRP A 46 -9.18 -5.96 -8.52
C TRP A 46 -9.79 -6.97 -7.56
N ALA A 47 -9.34 -6.90 -6.33
CA ALA A 47 -10.01 -7.45 -5.17
C ALA A 47 -10.59 -6.30 -4.32
N SER A 48 -11.81 -6.48 -3.86
CA SER A 48 -12.56 -5.48 -3.08
C SER A 48 -11.99 -5.29 -1.68
N VAL A 49 -12.50 -4.30 -0.95
CA VAL A 49 -12.13 -4.07 0.45
C VAL A 49 -12.58 -5.25 1.31
N GLU A 50 -13.78 -5.76 1.10
CA GLU A 50 -14.33 -6.92 1.80
C GLU A 50 -13.50 -8.18 1.55
N GLU A 51 -13.03 -8.40 0.31
CA GLU A 51 -12.16 -9.52 -0.02
C GLU A 51 -10.79 -9.39 0.66
N ILE A 52 -10.23 -8.16 0.73
CA ILE A 52 -8.99 -7.90 1.46
C ILE A 52 -9.16 -8.20 2.95
N ASP A 53 -10.26 -7.74 3.54
CA ASP A 53 -10.55 -7.96 4.95
C ASP A 53 -10.82 -9.44 5.28
N ARG A 54 -11.44 -10.17 4.35
CA ARG A 54 -11.74 -11.61 4.50
C ARG A 54 -10.52 -12.50 4.30
N PHE A 55 -9.70 -12.25 3.27
CA PHE A 55 -8.63 -13.16 2.84
C PHE A 55 -7.23 -12.70 3.24
N ASN A 56 -7.06 -11.50 3.74
CA ASN A 56 -5.86 -10.67 3.88
C ASN A 56 -5.33 -10.14 2.53
N ILE A 57 -4.41 -9.16 2.63
CA ILE A 57 -3.87 -8.47 1.44
C ILE A 57 -3.07 -9.40 0.52
N PHE A 58 -2.37 -10.37 1.07
CA PHE A 58 -1.57 -11.31 0.30
C PHE A 58 -2.45 -12.17 -0.62
N ARG A 59 -3.46 -12.84 -0.06
CA ARG A 59 -4.41 -13.65 -0.84
C ARG A 59 -5.27 -12.81 -1.77
N ALA A 60 -5.67 -11.61 -1.36
CA ALA A 60 -6.40 -10.68 -2.21
C ALA A 60 -5.55 -10.19 -3.40
N SER A 61 -4.23 -10.02 -3.23
CA SER A 61 -3.36 -9.68 -4.36
C SER A 61 -3.24 -10.83 -5.37
N LEU A 62 -3.09 -12.07 -4.90
CA LEU A 62 -3.08 -13.24 -5.78
C LEU A 62 -4.43 -13.42 -6.51
N LEU A 63 -5.56 -13.16 -5.83
CA LEU A 63 -6.88 -13.20 -6.44
C LEU A 63 -7.03 -12.14 -7.55
N ALA A 64 -6.59 -10.91 -7.30
CA ALA A 64 -6.60 -9.85 -8.31
C ALA A 64 -5.71 -10.19 -9.52
N MET A 65 -4.51 -10.75 -9.30
CA MET A 65 -3.61 -11.21 -10.35
C MET A 65 -4.25 -12.33 -11.18
N ARG A 66 -4.86 -13.31 -10.53
CA ARG A 66 -5.59 -14.40 -11.21
C ARG A 66 -6.69 -13.84 -12.10
N ARG A 67 -7.55 -12.98 -11.56
CA ARG A 67 -8.63 -12.34 -12.32
C ARG A 67 -8.12 -11.54 -13.53
N ALA A 68 -6.99 -10.84 -13.38
CA ALA A 68 -6.38 -10.09 -14.47
C ALA A 68 -5.91 -11.01 -15.61
N VAL A 69 -5.31 -12.16 -15.28
CA VAL A 69 -4.89 -13.15 -16.30
C VAL A 69 -6.09 -13.82 -16.95
N GLU A 70 -7.11 -14.22 -16.18
CA GLU A 70 -8.34 -14.84 -16.68
C GLU A 70 -9.18 -13.89 -17.56
N ALA A 71 -9.06 -12.57 -17.35
CA ALA A 71 -9.77 -11.55 -18.13
C ALA A 71 -9.05 -11.14 -19.43
N LEU A 72 -7.87 -11.71 -19.73
CA LEU A 72 -7.20 -11.45 -21.01
C LEU A 72 -8.02 -12.00 -22.18
N ALA A 73 -8.14 -11.21 -23.24
CA ALA A 73 -8.81 -11.64 -24.48
C ALA A 73 -8.08 -12.77 -25.23
N VAL A 74 -6.78 -12.94 -24.94
CA VAL A 74 -5.93 -14.00 -25.48
C VAL A 74 -5.34 -14.77 -24.30
N ALA A 75 -5.52 -16.09 -24.27
CA ALA A 75 -4.96 -16.93 -23.22
C ALA A 75 -3.43 -16.99 -23.33
N PRO A 76 -2.68 -16.69 -22.24
CA PRO A 76 -1.23 -16.81 -22.26
C PRO A 76 -0.78 -18.26 -22.11
N GLU A 77 0.32 -18.64 -22.73
CA GLU A 77 0.97 -19.94 -22.50
C GLU A 77 1.70 -19.98 -21.14
N GLU A 78 2.27 -18.84 -20.74
CA GLU A 78 2.98 -18.66 -19.48
C GLU A 78 2.73 -17.25 -18.93
N ALA A 79 2.50 -17.15 -17.61
CA ALA A 79 2.37 -15.89 -16.89
C ALA A 79 3.58 -15.64 -15.99
N TRP A 80 4.22 -14.49 -16.17
CA TRP A 80 5.29 -14.01 -15.30
C TRP A 80 4.72 -13.07 -14.26
N ILE A 81 4.89 -13.45 -13.00
CA ILE A 81 4.25 -12.79 -11.85
C ILE A 81 5.30 -12.02 -11.06
N ASP A 82 5.05 -10.73 -10.81
CA ASP A 82 5.90 -9.95 -9.92
C ASP A 82 5.80 -10.44 -8.48
N GLY A 83 6.96 -10.68 -7.85
CA GLY A 83 7.08 -11.12 -6.47
C GLY A 83 7.55 -12.57 -6.32
N GLN A 84 7.23 -13.18 -5.17
CA GLN A 84 7.72 -14.50 -4.77
C GLN A 84 6.69 -15.63 -4.94
N HIS A 85 5.44 -15.32 -5.19
CA HIS A 85 4.33 -16.28 -5.20
C HIS A 85 3.46 -16.12 -6.44
N CYS A 86 3.03 -17.24 -6.99
CA CYS A 86 2.09 -17.28 -8.10
C CYS A 86 0.67 -17.58 -7.61
N PRO A 87 -0.36 -16.95 -8.20
CA PRO A 87 -1.73 -17.43 -8.09
C PRO A 87 -1.90 -18.77 -8.83
N GLN A 88 -2.97 -19.49 -8.52
CA GLN A 88 -3.39 -20.61 -9.36
C GLN A 88 -3.93 -20.07 -10.68
N LEU A 89 -3.32 -20.46 -11.80
CA LEU A 89 -3.66 -20.01 -13.14
C LEU A 89 -3.95 -21.20 -14.08
N PRO A 90 -4.70 -20.98 -15.15
CA PRO A 90 -4.95 -22.01 -16.18
C PRO A 90 -3.73 -22.25 -17.09
N CYS A 91 -2.65 -21.48 -16.94
CA CYS A 91 -1.40 -21.59 -17.68
C CYS A 91 -0.21 -21.77 -16.73
N ARG A 92 0.98 -22.02 -17.27
CA ARG A 92 2.21 -22.03 -16.48
C ARG A 92 2.43 -20.67 -15.82
N ALA A 93 2.90 -20.67 -14.59
CA ALA A 93 3.17 -19.44 -13.85
C ALA A 93 4.58 -19.45 -13.27
N ARG A 94 5.25 -18.29 -13.35
CA ARG A 94 6.60 -18.10 -12.83
C ARG A 94 6.68 -16.82 -11.99
N ALA A 95 7.05 -16.96 -10.73
CA ALA A 95 7.32 -15.82 -9.85
C ALA A 95 8.69 -15.21 -10.14
N ILE A 96 8.76 -13.89 -10.23
CA ILE A 96 9.99 -13.13 -10.53
C ILE A 96 10.09 -11.98 -9.53
N VAL A 97 11.09 -12.05 -8.67
CA VAL A 97 11.37 -10.99 -7.70
C VAL A 97 11.89 -9.76 -8.44
N ASP A 98 11.35 -8.58 -8.10
CA ASP A 98 11.62 -7.30 -8.75
C ASP A 98 11.38 -7.36 -10.26
N GLY A 99 10.34 -8.09 -10.67
CA GLY A 99 10.01 -8.33 -12.05
C GLY A 99 9.68 -7.05 -12.82
N ASP A 100 9.05 -6.08 -12.15
CA ASP A 100 8.71 -4.77 -12.71
C ASP A 100 9.94 -3.92 -13.10
N ALA A 101 11.09 -4.15 -12.46
CA ALA A 101 12.35 -3.53 -12.83
C ALA A 101 13.10 -4.29 -13.95
N ARG A 102 12.85 -5.60 -14.10
CA ARG A 102 13.64 -6.49 -14.96
C ARG A 102 12.95 -6.82 -16.29
N HIS A 103 11.63 -6.89 -16.30
CA HIS A 103 10.86 -7.40 -17.43
C HIS A 103 9.78 -6.41 -17.88
N LYS A 104 9.87 -5.97 -19.13
CA LYS A 104 8.98 -4.96 -19.72
C LYS A 104 7.49 -5.34 -19.66
N MET A 105 7.16 -6.61 -19.76
CA MET A 105 5.78 -7.11 -19.61
C MET A 105 5.25 -6.83 -18.20
N ILE A 106 6.07 -7.13 -17.18
CA ILE A 106 5.70 -6.90 -15.78
C ILE A 106 5.66 -5.39 -15.49
N SER A 107 6.63 -4.61 -16.01
CA SER A 107 6.60 -3.14 -15.92
C SER A 107 5.32 -2.57 -16.53
N ALA A 108 4.89 -3.04 -17.70
CA ALA A 108 3.66 -2.59 -18.36
C ALA A 108 2.42 -2.90 -17.51
N ALA A 109 2.33 -4.11 -16.97
CA ALA A 109 1.24 -4.51 -16.07
C ALA A 109 1.22 -3.67 -14.78
N SER A 110 2.39 -3.45 -14.16
CA SER A 110 2.52 -2.60 -12.96
C SER A 110 2.08 -1.15 -13.22
N ILE A 111 2.44 -0.57 -14.38
CA ILE A 111 2.01 0.77 -14.79
C ILE A 111 0.49 0.82 -14.96
N LEU A 112 -0.13 -0.15 -15.65
CA LEU A 112 -1.58 -0.23 -15.82
C LEU A 112 -2.30 -0.32 -14.47
N ALA A 113 -1.90 -1.26 -13.62
CA ALA A 113 -2.51 -1.46 -12.30
C ALA A 113 -2.41 -0.21 -11.42
N LYS A 114 -1.26 0.48 -11.44
CA LYS A 114 -1.03 1.70 -10.67
C LYS A 114 -1.87 2.86 -11.19
N THR A 115 -1.95 3.04 -12.50
CA THR A 115 -2.74 4.13 -13.12
C THR A 115 -4.23 3.94 -12.84
N GLU A 116 -4.77 2.73 -13.02
CA GLU A 116 -6.18 2.46 -12.75
C GLU A 116 -6.52 2.60 -11.25
N ARG A 117 -5.62 2.16 -10.36
CA ARG A 117 -5.81 2.38 -8.93
C ARG A 117 -5.84 3.86 -8.57
N ASP A 118 -4.93 4.66 -9.10
CA ASP A 118 -4.84 6.08 -8.80
C ASP A 118 -6.05 6.84 -9.39
N ALA A 119 -6.55 6.44 -10.56
CA ALA A 119 -7.79 6.95 -11.15
C ALA A 119 -9.01 6.61 -10.29
N GLU A 120 -9.10 5.38 -9.77
CA GLU A 120 -10.17 4.99 -8.85
C GLU A 120 -10.14 5.82 -7.56
N MET A 121 -8.98 6.06 -6.98
CA MET A 121 -8.88 6.92 -5.79
C MET A 121 -9.31 8.37 -6.08
N THR A 122 -9.14 8.85 -7.30
CA THR A 122 -9.67 10.16 -7.73
C THR A 122 -11.20 10.13 -7.87
N ARG A 123 -11.78 9.06 -8.41
CA ARG A 123 -13.25 8.88 -8.43
C ARG A 123 -13.83 8.79 -7.02
N LEU A 124 -13.18 8.03 -6.14
CA LEU A 124 -13.58 7.91 -4.74
C LEU A 124 -13.46 9.23 -3.97
N HIS A 125 -12.53 10.11 -4.35
CA HIS A 125 -12.47 11.46 -3.80
C HIS A 125 -13.76 12.25 -4.08
N GLN A 126 -14.39 12.08 -5.26
CA GLN A 126 -15.66 12.75 -5.57
C GLN A 126 -16.78 12.30 -4.63
N ARG A 127 -16.78 11.03 -4.20
CA ARG A 127 -17.79 10.50 -3.24
C ARG A 127 -17.43 10.85 -1.79
N PHE A 128 -16.15 10.97 -1.47
CA PHE A 128 -15.64 11.21 -0.12
C PHE A 128 -14.62 12.35 -0.09
N PRO A 129 -15.02 13.59 -0.46
CA PRO A 129 -14.09 14.70 -0.66
C PRO A 129 -13.34 15.09 0.63
N ALA A 130 -13.98 14.90 1.79
CA ALA A 130 -13.39 15.23 3.08
C ALA A 130 -12.11 14.45 3.39
N TYR A 131 -11.89 13.26 2.81
CA TYR A 131 -10.69 12.45 3.06
C TYR A 131 -9.48 12.87 2.22
N GLY A 132 -9.63 13.51 1.06
CA GLY A 132 -8.53 13.95 0.21
C GLY A 132 -7.83 12.82 -0.55
N PHE A 133 -8.58 11.81 -0.98
CA PHE A 133 -8.05 10.65 -1.71
C PHE A 133 -7.42 10.99 -3.06
N ASP A 134 -7.78 12.13 -3.64
CA ASP A 134 -7.18 12.68 -4.86
C ASP A 134 -5.69 13.01 -4.70
N ARG A 135 -5.24 13.36 -3.49
CA ARG A 135 -3.86 13.73 -3.20
C ARG A 135 -3.02 12.53 -2.77
N HIS A 136 -3.42 11.90 -1.69
CA HIS A 136 -2.61 10.81 -1.09
C HIS A 136 -2.97 9.42 -1.56
N LYS A 137 -3.98 9.26 -2.43
CA LYS A 137 -4.39 7.98 -3.04
C LYS A 137 -4.60 6.84 -2.01
N GLY A 138 -5.05 7.19 -0.79
CA GLY A 138 -5.26 6.24 0.30
C GLY A 138 -3.99 5.73 0.99
N TYR A 139 -2.82 6.30 0.69
CA TYR A 139 -1.60 6.02 1.44
C TYR A 139 -1.66 6.66 2.83
N ALA A 140 -0.99 6.03 3.81
CA ALA A 140 -0.95 6.49 5.21
C ALA A 140 -0.05 7.73 5.38
N THR A 141 -0.38 8.82 4.68
CA THR A 141 0.25 10.13 4.88
C THR A 141 -0.27 10.79 6.16
N ALA A 142 0.47 11.77 6.67
CA ALA A 142 0.03 12.52 7.84
C ALA A 142 -1.35 13.17 7.64
N GLU A 143 -1.61 13.68 6.42
CA GLU A 143 -2.90 14.25 6.06
C GLU A 143 -4.03 13.21 6.10
N HIS A 144 -3.82 12.02 5.51
CA HIS A 144 -4.82 10.96 5.51
C HIS A 144 -5.14 10.49 6.93
N LEU A 145 -4.11 10.32 7.75
CA LEU A 145 -4.26 9.89 9.14
C LEU A 145 -4.98 10.91 10.02
N ASP A 146 -4.68 12.21 9.84
CA ASP A 146 -5.38 13.29 10.53
C ASP A 146 -6.88 13.30 10.15
N ARG A 147 -7.18 13.23 8.86
CA ARG A 147 -8.57 13.17 8.37
C ARG A 147 -9.29 11.92 8.85
N LEU A 148 -8.64 10.77 8.80
CA LEU A 148 -9.18 9.52 9.34
C LEU A 148 -9.48 9.63 10.84
N GLY A 149 -8.58 10.28 11.61
CA GLY A 149 -8.78 10.52 13.04
C GLY A 149 -9.97 11.43 13.36
N ARG A 150 -10.26 12.41 12.49
CA ARG A 150 -11.39 13.34 12.69
C ARG A 150 -12.72 12.80 12.19
N LEU A 151 -12.71 12.09 11.04
CA LEU A 151 -13.92 11.69 10.33
C LEU A 151 -14.31 10.23 10.59
N GLY A 152 -13.39 9.44 11.18
CA GLY A 152 -13.52 8.00 11.23
C GLY A 152 -13.30 7.32 9.87
N PRO A 153 -13.36 6.00 9.79
CA PRO A 153 -13.27 5.27 8.52
C PRO A 153 -14.60 5.27 7.77
N CYS A 154 -14.54 5.50 6.47
CA CYS A 154 -15.68 5.27 5.58
C CYS A 154 -15.65 3.85 4.99
N GLU A 155 -16.67 3.50 4.20
CA GLU A 155 -16.90 2.16 3.66
C GLU A 155 -15.74 1.59 2.83
N ILE A 156 -14.92 2.45 2.20
CA ILE A 156 -13.80 2.04 1.36
C ILE A 156 -12.51 1.79 2.15
N HIS A 157 -12.50 1.99 3.47
CA HIS A 157 -11.35 1.70 4.30
C HIS A 157 -11.30 0.21 4.66
N ARG A 158 -10.11 -0.37 4.54
CA ARG A 158 -9.84 -1.77 4.92
C ARG A 158 -9.91 -1.92 6.43
N ARG A 159 -10.91 -2.64 6.90
CA ARG A 159 -11.20 -2.82 8.33
C ARG A 159 -10.15 -3.64 9.07
N SER A 160 -9.48 -4.54 8.37
CA SER A 160 -8.39 -5.35 8.92
C SER A 160 -7.06 -4.61 9.06
N PHE A 161 -6.95 -3.40 8.48
CA PHE A 161 -5.70 -2.64 8.48
C PHE A 161 -5.64 -1.64 9.63
N TYR A 162 -4.45 -1.52 10.23
CA TYR A 162 -4.16 -0.45 11.16
C TYR A 162 -4.08 0.90 10.40
N PRO A 163 -4.64 2.01 10.92
CA PRO A 163 -5.32 2.16 12.20
C PRO A 163 -6.83 1.80 12.18
N VAL A 164 -7.43 1.52 11.03
CA VAL A 164 -8.88 1.32 10.89
C VAL A 164 -9.39 0.17 11.77
N GLY A 165 -8.67 -0.95 11.82
CA GLY A 165 -9.04 -2.09 12.65
C GLY A 165 -9.08 -1.80 14.16
N VAL A 166 -8.39 -0.74 14.59
CA VAL A 166 -8.46 -0.25 15.98
C VAL A 166 -9.72 0.56 16.17
N PHE A 167 -10.05 1.46 15.24
CA PHE A 167 -11.27 2.27 15.30
C PHE A 167 -12.53 1.41 15.46
N GLN A 168 -12.58 0.21 14.90
CA GLN A 168 -13.74 -0.67 15.03
C GLN A 168 -13.86 -1.35 16.39
N LYS A 169 -12.74 -1.69 17.03
CA LYS A 169 -12.77 -2.34 18.35
C LYS A 169 -13.26 -1.39 19.44
N ASP A 170 -12.99 -0.10 19.27
CA ASP A 170 -13.37 0.93 20.25
C ASP A 170 -14.82 1.45 20.02
N LEU A 171 -15.42 1.25 18.82
CA LEU A 171 -16.81 1.61 18.52
C LEU A 171 -17.85 0.92 19.44
N PHE A 172 -17.50 -0.23 19.99
CA PHE A 172 -18.39 -0.97 20.91
C PHE A 172 -18.25 -0.54 22.38
N ALA A 173 -17.27 0.32 22.71
CA ALA A 173 -17.04 0.74 24.07
C ALA A 173 -17.63 2.14 24.38
N ASP A 174 -17.30 3.24 23.66
CA ASP A 174 -17.69 4.59 24.10
C ASP A 174 -17.93 5.65 23.00
N GLY A 175 -18.20 5.28 21.76
CA GLY A 175 -18.52 6.25 20.68
C GLY A 175 -17.31 6.95 20.03
N TRP A 176 -17.55 7.54 18.85
CA TRP A 176 -16.52 8.07 17.94
C TRP A 176 -15.67 9.22 18.47
N SER A 177 -16.19 10.05 19.38
CA SER A 177 -15.47 11.23 19.90
C SER A 177 -14.32 10.88 20.85
N ALA A 178 -14.44 9.79 21.60
CA ALA A 178 -13.37 9.29 22.47
C ALA A 178 -12.21 8.64 21.69
N MET A 179 -12.45 8.21 20.48
CA MET A 179 -11.50 7.49 19.63
C MET A 179 -10.48 8.36 18.91
N ALA A 180 -10.81 9.59 18.58
CA ALA A 180 -9.85 10.52 17.95
C ALA A 180 -8.58 10.70 18.80
N GLU A 181 -8.66 10.38 20.07
CA GLU A 181 -7.56 10.38 21.02
C GLU A 181 -7.13 9.00 21.51
N SER A 182 -7.58 7.91 20.88
CA SER A 182 -7.14 6.58 21.32
C SER A 182 -5.59 6.55 21.39
N LEU A 183 -5.07 5.98 22.45
CA LEU A 183 -3.61 5.87 22.68
C LEU A 183 -2.89 5.23 21.48
N ARG A 184 -3.58 4.32 20.75
CA ARG A 184 -3.04 3.67 19.55
C ARG A 184 -2.97 4.59 18.33
N ALA A 185 -3.97 5.44 18.11
CA ALA A 185 -3.93 6.45 17.04
C ALA A 185 -2.85 7.49 17.32
N ARG A 186 -2.71 7.89 18.59
CA ARG A 186 -1.62 8.76 19.05
C ARG A 186 -0.25 8.13 18.85
N SER A 187 -0.08 6.88 19.20
CA SER A 187 1.11 6.08 19.00
C SER A 187 1.53 6.00 17.53
N TYR A 188 0.58 5.79 16.62
CA TYR A 188 0.87 5.75 15.19
C TYR A 188 1.29 7.12 14.64
N ARG A 189 0.66 8.21 15.08
CA ARG A 189 1.11 9.57 14.73
C ARG A 189 2.56 9.80 15.17
N LEU A 190 2.89 9.44 16.41
CA LEU A 190 4.25 9.53 16.94
C LEU A 190 5.26 8.69 16.13
N LEU A 191 4.86 7.49 15.68
CA LEU A 191 5.69 6.65 14.80
C LEU A 191 5.94 7.31 13.45
N CYS A 192 4.94 7.96 12.86
CA CYS A 192 5.09 8.71 11.61
C CYS A 192 6.00 9.92 11.79
N GLU A 193 5.90 10.63 12.92
CA GLU A 193 6.79 11.73 13.26
C GLU A 193 8.24 11.25 13.48
N ALA A 194 8.42 10.11 14.16
CA ALA A 194 9.73 9.49 14.33
C ALA A 194 10.38 9.16 12.99
N LYS A 195 9.63 8.58 12.05
CA LYS A 195 10.11 8.29 10.69
C LYS A 195 10.51 9.56 9.93
N LYS A 196 9.73 10.64 10.04
CA LYS A 196 10.06 11.94 9.44
C LYS A 196 11.33 12.53 10.06
N LEU A 197 11.46 12.52 11.39
CA LEU A 197 12.65 13.00 12.09
C LEU A 197 13.90 12.19 11.71
N CYS A 198 13.82 10.88 11.58
CA CYS A 198 14.92 10.06 11.10
C CYS A 198 15.36 10.47 9.69
N ALA A 199 14.41 10.69 8.79
CA ALA A 199 14.69 11.13 7.42
C ALA A 199 15.36 12.52 7.38
N THR A 200 14.86 13.48 8.18
CA THR A 200 15.42 14.84 8.25
C THR A 200 16.75 14.92 8.99
N ALA A 201 17.03 13.99 9.90
CA ALA A 201 18.30 13.92 10.64
C ALA A 201 19.39 13.10 9.92
N GLY A 202 19.16 12.67 8.68
CA GLY A 202 20.11 11.83 7.92
C GLY A 202 20.29 10.41 8.48
N LEU A 203 19.40 9.95 9.38
CA LEU A 203 19.44 8.61 9.93
C LEU A 203 18.88 7.62 8.90
N ARG A 204 19.56 6.49 8.71
CA ARG A 204 19.07 5.47 7.78
C ARG A 204 17.80 4.82 8.35
N LEU A 205 16.77 4.74 7.53
CA LEU A 205 15.48 4.13 7.89
C LEU A 205 15.65 2.70 8.45
N ALA A 206 16.63 1.94 7.91
CA ALA A 206 16.96 0.59 8.38
C ALA A 206 17.43 0.55 9.84
N ASP A 207 18.15 1.56 10.30
CA ASP A 207 18.61 1.64 11.70
C ASP A 207 17.43 1.95 12.63
N PHE A 208 16.53 2.84 12.22
CA PHE A 208 15.29 3.10 12.93
C PHE A 208 14.40 1.84 13.03
N GLU A 209 14.22 1.11 11.93
CA GLU A 209 13.40 -0.10 11.91
C GLU A 209 14.00 -1.23 12.75
N ARG A 210 15.33 -1.32 12.81
CA ARG A 210 16.05 -2.28 13.69
C ARG A 210 15.80 -1.98 15.14
N GLU A 211 15.93 -0.70 15.53
CA GLU A 211 15.72 -0.25 16.90
C GLU A 211 14.26 -0.37 17.31
N HIS A 212 13.33 -0.01 16.43
CA HIS A 212 11.89 -0.22 16.64
C HIS A 212 11.57 -1.71 16.86
N ARG A 213 12.15 -2.62 16.08
CA ARG A 213 11.96 -4.07 16.28
C ARG A 213 12.56 -4.57 17.59
N ARG A 214 13.71 -4.01 18.03
CA ARG A 214 14.32 -4.33 19.32
C ARG A 214 13.41 -3.93 20.46
N LEU A 215 13.02 -2.66 20.53
CA LEU A 215 12.14 -2.12 21.56
C LEU A 215 10.76 -2.79 21.57
N LYS A 216 10.22 -3.13 20.41
CA LYS A 216 8.97 -3.88 20.32
C LYS A 216 9.08 -5.28 20.97
N ARG A 217 10.23 -5.92 20.92
CA ARG A 217 10.46 -7.20 21.61
C ARG A 217 10.58 -7.02 23.12
N GLU A 218 11.31 -5.99 23.56
CA GLU A 218 11.47 -5.67 25.00
C GLU A 218 10.11 -5.37 25.67
N TYR A 219 9.17 -4.78 24.92
CA TYR A 219 7.83 -4.44 25.40
C TYR A 219 6.73 -5.41 24.91
N ALA A 220 7.10 -6.60 24.43
CA ALA A 220 6.14 -7.55 23.85
C ALA A 220 4.99 -7.92 24.81
N ASP A 221 5.29 -8.10 26.09
CA ASP A 221 4.28 -8.44 27.11
C ASP A 221 3.32 -7.29 27.37
N VAL A 222 3.81 -6.05 27.39
CA VAL A 222 3.00 -4.83 27.52
C VAL A 222 2.11 -4.64 26.30
N LEU A 223 2.61 -4.92 25.11
CA LEU A 223 1.85 -4.85 23.87
C LEU A 223 0.80 -5.98 23.76
N ALA A 224 1.11 -7.17 24.27
CA ALA A 224 0.21 -8.31 24.28
C ALA A 224 -0.98 -8.10 25.24
N ALA A 225 -0.82 -7.34 26.31
CA ALA A 225 -1.88 -6.99 27.27
C ALA A 225 -2.95 -6.04 26.71
N LYS A 226 -2.91 -5.71 25.40
CA LYS A 226 -3.80 -4.75 24.72
C LYS A 226 -3.67 -3.31 25.25
N ASP A 227 -2.69 -3.01 26.06
CA ASP A 227 -2.41 -1.68 26.54
C ASP A 227 -1.64 -0.87 25.49
N ALA A 228 -2.25 0.21 25.03
CA ALA A 228 -1.62 1.11 24.07
C ALA A 228 -0.56 2.04 24.72
N SER A 229 -0.50 2.11 26.05
CA SER A 229 0.44 2.96 26.79
C SER A 229 1.89 2.56 26.51
N GLY A 230 2.20 1.27 26.57
CA GLY A 230 3.54 0.74 26.26
C GLY A 230 3.97 1.01 24.84
N HIS A 231 3.06 1.04 23.87
CA HIS A 231 3.38 1.40 22.50
C HIS A 231 3.69 2.90 22.35
N VAL A 232 2.99 3.76 23.09
CA VAL A 232 3.28 5.21 23.15
C VAL A 232 4.66 5.46 23.78
N GLU A 233 4.99 4.77 24.87
CA GLU A 233 6.31 4.86 25.51
C GLU A 233 7.43 4.43 24.58
N LEU A 234 7.25 3.32 23.87
CA LEU A 234 8.19 2.83 22.85
C LEU A 234 8.47 3.89 21.78
N VAL A 235 7.43 4.48 21.22
CA VAL A 235 7.57 5.52 20.17
C VAL A 235 8.20 6.78 20.72
N ASN A 236 7.85 7.19 21.95
CA ASN A 236 8.47 8.33 22.62
C ASN A 236 9.97 8.11 22.89
N ALA A 237 10.38 6.89 23.25
CA ALA A 237 11.79 6.53 23.40
C ALA A 237 12.56 6.68 22.07
N LEU A 238 11.99 6.18 20.98
CA LEU A 238 12.57 6.34 19.63
C LEU A 238 12.69 7.81 19.20
N LEU A 239 11.68 8.62 19.50
CA LEU A 239 11.70 10.06 19.22
C LEU A 239 12.80 10.78 20.01
N ARG A 240 12.97 10.45 21.28
CA ARG A 240 14.04 11.02 22.12
C ARG A 240 15.41 10.68 21.54
N GLU A 241 15.63 9.44 21.15
CA GLU A 241 16.89 9.02 20.56
C GLU A 241 17.18 9.69 19.21
N ALA A 242 16.17 9.78 18.32
CA ALA A 242 16.31 10.47 17.03
C ALA A 242 16.64 11.97 17.22
N ARG A 243 16.02 12.66 18.20
CA ARG A 243 16.33 14.04 18.54
C ARG A 243 17.74 14.22 19.12
N ALA A 244 18.17 13.32 20.02
CA ALA A 244 19.51 13.36 20.59
C ALA A 244 20.61 13.16 19.53
N ARG A 245 20.41 12.26 18.56
CA ARG A 245 21.34 12.09 17.43
C ARG A 245 21.40 13.32 16.54
N ARG A 246 20.28 14.02 16.31
CA ARG A 246 20.26 15.28 15.54
C ARG A 246 21.02 16.41 16.20
N GLN A 247 21.05 16.47 17.53
CA GLN A 247 21.80 17.49 18.27
C GLN A 247 23.32 17.26 18.30
N LYS A 248 23.77 16.03 17.97
CA LYS A 248 25.20 15.63 17.91
C LYS A 248 25.78 15.66 16.50
N ALA A 249 24.94 15.86 15.47
CA ALA A 249 25.33 15.98 14.06
C ALA A 249 25.29 17.46 13.64
#